data_5d53ef3a695fd5e81927a5dddce31980
#
_entry.id   5d53ef3a695fd5e81927a5dddce31980
#
_cell.length_a   1.000
_cell.length_b   1.000
_cell.length_c   1.000
_cell.angle_alpha   90.00
_cell.angle_beta   90.00
_cell.angle_gamma   90.00
#
_symmetry.space_group_name_H-M   'P 1'
#
loop_
_entity.id
_entity.type
_entity.pdbx_description
1 polymer ?
#
loop_
_entity_poly.entity_id
_entity_poly.type
_entity_poly.pdbx_seq_one_letter_code
_entity_poly.pdbx_strand_id
1 'polypeptide(L)'
;MIKIRELSAGDIEPLAAFFSTQTGMSRPSLRSRLEWLARNPASILDIPFGVAAYQSDQLCGAMIYVPMRFSNGTAVRTCVLSILFYVDASVRGAGVPMFLAYRRLAKQYPLFAATANQSSARLWSSFGAHAIAGSEFEYVKVCHALPILAEFILRRFSRSQNPQPPDTQPPPSTQRSDQKLVPITDPEAALKTIAPSEPGSYGLLRDPQMVRWKIYERGRTLHGYRTERSDCLCLFQCSRRGTRFQIAAVDIIEVWGHLDPQDSSNFIACIQRLFSADLIGFRGASPLTKSDALTRHFRRRKFPCPAVWLMDPNALLENRFEYSALAGE
;
A
#
# COMPACT_ATOMS: atom_id res chain seq x y z
N MET A 1 -15.88 -30.04 -7.67
CA MET A 1 -15.57 -29.11 -8.80
C MET A 1 -15.51 -27.70 -8.23
N ILE A 2 -14.49 -26.91 -8.62
CA ILE A 2 -14.38 -25.50 -8.20
C ILE A 2 -15.18 -24.63 -9.19
N LYS A 3 -16.11 -23.83 -8.65
CA LYS A 3 -16.88 -22.83 -9.41
C LYS A 3 -16.29 -21.45 -9.16
N ILE A 4 -16.09 -20.65 -10.19
CA ILE A 4 -15.62 -19.26 -10.10
C ILE A 4 -16.81 -18.33 -10.34
N ARG A 5 -16.99 -17.34 -9.46
CA ARG A 5 -18.05 -16.34 -9.54
C ARG A 5 -17.47 -14.94 -9.34
N GLU A 6 -17.94 -13.99 -10.12
CA GLU A 6 -17.68 -12.56 -9.89
C GLU A 6 -18.37 -12.10 -8.62
N LEU A 7 -17.74 -11.15 -7.94
CA LEU A 7 -18.21 -10.56 -6.70
C LEU A 7 -18.81 -9.17 -6.94
N SER A 8 -19.80 -8.86 -6.15
CA SER A 8 -20.43 -7.55 -6.05
C SER A 8 -20.26 -6.97 -4.64
N ALA A 9 -20.64 -5.71 -4.45
CA ALA A 9 -20.70 -5.10 -3.12
C ALA A 9 -21.68 -5.82 -2.16
N GLY A 10 -22.65 -6.58 -2.68
CA GLY A 10 -23.56 -7.41 -1.87
C GLY A 10 -22.89 -8.59 -1.18
N ASP A 11 -21.70 -8.99 -1.62
CA ASP A 11 -20.95 -10.13 -1.08
C ASP A 11 -20.05 -9.76 0.13
N ILE A 12 -20.09 -8.53 0.64
CA ILE A 12 -19.18 -8.03 1.68
C ILE A 12 -19.23 -8.87 2.95
N GLU A 13 -20.41 -9.27 3.41
CA GLU A 13 -20.55 -9.98 4.68
C GLU A 13 -19.94 -11.40 4.64
N PRO A 14 -20.22 -12.26 3.65
CA PRO A 14 -19.54 -13.54 3.53
C PRO A 14 -18.03 -13.40 3.28
N LEU A 15 -17.57 -12.36 2.57
CA LEU A 15 -16.16 -12.07 2.38
C LEU A 15 -15.47 -11.68 3.67
N ALA A 16 -16.09 -10.82 4.49
CA ALA A 16 -15.52 -10.43 5.79
C ALA A 16 -15.36 -11.63 6.72
N ALA A 17 -16.32 -12.57 6.72
CA ALA A 17 -16.22 -13.81 7.47
C ALA A 17 -15.07 -14.69 6.95
N PHE A 18 -14.97 -14.90 5.63
CA PHE A 18 -13.91 -15.69 5.02
C PHE A 18 -12.52 -15.11 5.30
N PHE A 19 -12.31 -13.81 5.02
CA PHE A 19 -11.01 -13.19 5.26
C PHE A 19 -10.63 -13.15 6.74
N SER A 20 -11.60 -13.08 7.66
CA SER A 20 -11.35 -13.14 9.11
C SER A 20 -10.66 -14.45 9.50
N THR A 21 -11.12 -15.57 8.96
CA THR A 21 -10.49 -16.88 9.21
C THR A 21 -9.10 -17.00 8.60
N GLN A 22 -8.86 -16.36 7.46
CA GLN A 22 -7.58 -16.45 6.73
C GLN A 22 -6.50 -15.50 7.28
N THR A 23 -6.90 -14.34 7.80
CA THR A 23 -5.95 -13.27 8.20
C THR A 23 -5.80 -13.11 9.71
N GLY A 24 -6.72 -13.64 10.51
CA GLY A 24 -6.81 -13.36 11.94
C GLY A 24 -7.31 -11.96 12.30
N MET A 25 -7.65 -11.13 11.30
CA MET A 25 -8.27 -9.81 11.55
C MET A 25 -9.71 -9.98 12.00
N SER A 26 -10.22 -9.04 12.81
CA SER A 26 -11.60 -9.08 13.25
C SER A 26 -12.58 -8.88 12.08
N ARG A 27 -13.69 -9.61 12.09
CA ARG A 27 -14.75 -9.51 11.05
C ARG A 27 -15.30 -8.07 10.90
N PRO A 28 -15.57 -7.30 11.98
CA PRO A 28 -15.99 -5.90 11.85
C PRO A 28 -14.96 -5.02 11.13
N SER A 29 -13.66 -5.18 11.42
CA SER A 29 -12.59 -4.43 10.77
C SER A 29 -12.51 -4.75 9.27
N LEU A 30 -12.62 -6.03 8.91
CA LEU A 30 -12.64 -6.46 7.51
C LEU A 30 -13.87 -5.99 6.77
N ARG A 31 -15.05 -6.06 7.39
CA ARG A 31 -16.29 -5.51 6.84
C ARG A 31 -16.14 -4.02 6.53
N SER A 32 -15.70 -3.22 7.50
CA SER A 32 -15.47 -1.78 7.30
C SER A 32 -14.47 -1.51 6.17
N ARG A 33 -13.40 -2.32 6.06
CA ARG A 33 -12.43 -2.23 4.98
C ARG A 33 -13.05 -2.55 3.62
N LEU A 34 -13.87 -3.60 3.50
CA LEU A 34 -14.52 -3.98 2.26
C LEU A 34 -15.59 -2.96 1.84
N GLU A 35 -16.36 -2.42 2.79
CA GLU A 35 -17.31 -1.34 2.55
C GLU A 35 -16.61 -0.06 2.04
N TRP A 36 -15.45 0.27 2.61
CA TRP A 36 -14.63 1.37 2.10
C TRP A 36 -14.12 1.10 0.68
N LEU A 37 -13.66 -0.11 0.37
CA LEU A 37 -13.23 -0.50 -0.98
C LEU A 37 -14.38 -0.43 -1.99
N ALA A 38 -15.61 -0.78 -1.59
CA ALA A 38 -16.79 -0.71 -2.45
C ALA A 38 -17.18 0.74 -2.81
N ARG A 39 -16.77 1.74 -1.99
CA ARG A 39 -16.96 3.17 -2.28
C ARG A 39 -15.84 3.81 -3.10
N ASN A 40 -14.99 3.00 -3.72
CA ASN A 40 -13.91 3.48 -4.57
C ASN A 40 -14.41 4.43 -5.68
N PRO A 41 -13.96 5.69 -5.74
CA PRO A 41 -14.42 6.65 -6.75
C PRO A 41 -13.94 6.33 -8.19
N ALA A 42 -12.97 5.42 -8.34
CA ALA A 42 -12.50 4.94 -9.63
C ALA A 42 -13.25 3.67 -10.10
N SER A 43 -14.24 3.18 -9.35
CA SER A 43 -15.05 2.01 -9.74
C SER A 43 -15.79 2.28 -11.04
N ILE A 44 -15.77 1.30 -11.94
CA ILE A 44 -16.50 1.30 -13.22
C ILE A 44 -17.28 0.00 -13.34
N LEU A 45 -18.43 0.03 -14.05
CA LEU A 45 -19.36 -1.08 -14.13
C LEU A 45 -18.76 -2.36 -14.73
N ASP A 46 -17.80 -2.22 -15.66
CA ASP A 46 -17.17 -3.35 -16.34
C ASP A 46 -16.14 -4.10 -15.50
N ILE A 47 -15.80 -3.57 -14.32
CA ILE A 47 -14.86 -4.21 -13.40
C ILE A 47 -15.66 -4.71 -12.19
N PRO A 48 -15.81 -6.02 -11.98
CA PRO A 48 -16.48 -6.56 -10.80
C PRO A 48 -15.71 -6.21 -9.53
N PHE A 49 -16.38 -6.26 -8.38
CA PHE A 49 -15.74 -6.01 -7.07
C PHE A 49 -14.61 -6.99 -6.76
N GLY A 50 -14.65 -8.16 -7.40
CA GLY A 50 -13.62 -9.18 -7.27
C GLY A 50 -14.06 -10.50 -7.87
N VAL A 51 -13.38 -11.57 -7.47
CA VAL A 51 -13.70 -12.94 -7.86
C VAL A 51 -13.61 -13.86 -6.65
N ALA A 52 -14.49 -14.85 -6.60
CA ALA A 52 -14.49 -15.89 -5.57
C ALA A 52 -14.49 -17.29 -6.18
N ALA A 53 -13.89 -18.22 -5.45
CA ALA A 53 -13.95 -19.65 -5.71
C ALA A 53 -14.85 -20.35 -4.69
N TYR A 54 -15.71 -21.22 -5.19
CA TYR A 54 -16.63 -22.02 -4.39
C TYR A 54 -16.38 -23.51 -4.64
N GLN A 55 -16.40 -24.31 -3.59
CA GLN A 55 -16.41 -25.76 -3.64
C GLN A 55 -17.63 -26.26 -2.86
N SER A 56 -18.52 -27.01 -3.51
CA SER A 56 -19.79 -27.48 -2.89
C SER A 56 -20.57 -26.32 -2.23
N ASP A 57 -20.66 -25.18 -2.94
CA ASP A 57 -21.29 -23.93 -2.54
C ASP A 57 -20.67 -23.23 -1.29
N GLN A 58 -19.57 -23.76 -0.78
CA GLN A 58 -18.77 -23.12 0.27
C GLN A 58 -17.70 -22.22 -0.34
N LEU A 59 -17.57 -21.00 0.15
CA LEU A 59 -16.52 -20.04 -0.24
C LEU A 59 -15.16 -20.56 0.21
N CYS A 60 -14.26 -20.83 -0.74
CA CYS A 60 -12.93 -21.39 -0.49
C CYS A 60 -11.79 -20.53 -1.02
N GLY A 61 -12.09 -19.42 -1.67
CA GLY A 61 -11.10 -18.45 -2.11
C GLY A 61 -11.74 -17.15 -2.54
N ALA A 62 -11.03 -16.03 -2.35
CA ALA A 62 -11.48 -14.71 -2.81
C ALA A 62 -10.29 -13.80 -3.16
N MET A 63 -10.52 -12.91 -4.12
CA MET A 63 -9.61 -11.85 -4.54
C MET A 63 -10.43 -10.60 -4.83
N ILE A 64 -10.05 -9.47 -4.25
CA ILE A 64 -10.73 -8.19 -4.45
C ILE A 64 -10.00 -7.39 -5.53
N TYR A 65 -10.75 -6.70 -6.37
CA TYR A 65 -10.26 -5.81 -7.42
C TYR A 65 -10.47 -4.36 -7.02
N VAL A 66 -9.45 -3.56 -7.22
CA VAL A 66 -9.49 -2.12 -6.91
C VAL A 66 -9.07 -1.35 -8.14
N PRO A 67 -10.01 -0.81 -8.91
CA PRO A 67 -9.69 0.10 -10.00
C PRO A 67 -8.98 1.34 -9.46
N MET A 68 -7.93 1.77 -10.16
CA MET A 68 -7.14 2.95 -9.81
C MET A 68 -6.86 3.73 -11.09
N ARG A 69 -6.93 5.06 -11.03
CA ARG A 69 -6.63 5.93 -12.17
C ARG A 69 -5.19 6.39 -12.12
N PHE A 70 -4.49 6.26 -13.23
CA PHE A 70 -3.12 6.75 -13.44
C PHE A 70 -3.11 7.75 -14.57
N SER A 71 -2.24 8.75 -14.47
CA SER A 71 -2.10 9.82 -15.46
C SER A 71 -0.63 10.07 -15.75
N ASN A 72 -0.32 10.38 -17.03
CA ASN A 72 0.98 10.90 -17.44
C ASN A 72 0.93 12.42 -17.75
N GLY A 73 -0.14 13.10 -17.31
CA GLY A 73 -0.39 14.51 -17.56
C GLY A 73 -1.20 14.78 -18.85
N THR A 74 -1.17 13.90 -19.85
CA THR A 74 -1.92 14.04 -21.12
C THR A 74 -3.04 13.03 -21.27
N ALA A 75 -2.87 11.84 -20.69
CA ALA A 75 -3.85 10.75 -20.73
C ALA A 75 -4.09 10.16 -19.34
N VAL A 76 -5.32 9.72 -19.13
CA VAL A 76 -5.71 8.97 -17.91
C VAL A 76 -5.99 7.53 -18.31
N ARG A 77 -5.43 6.58 -17.54
CA ARG A 77 -5.64 5.15 -17.69
C ARG A 77 -6.17 4.54 -16.39
N THR A 78 -7.14 3.64 -16.50
CA THR A 78 -7.56 2.80 -15.38
C THR A 78 -6.68 1.57 -15.32
N CYS A 79 -6.08 1.31 -14.16
CA CYS A 79 -5.38 0.07 -13.84
C CYS A 79 -6.18 -0.68 -12.78
N VAL A 80 -6.08 -1.98 -12.71
CA VAL A 80 -6.78 -2.79 -11.71
C VAL A 80 -5.78 -3.42 -10.75
N LEU A 81 -5.86 -3.03 -9.50
CA LEU A 81 -5.07 -3.62 -8.43
C LEU A 81 -5.78 -4.86 -7.88
N SER A 82 -5.06 -5.96 -7.67
CA SER A 82 -5.54 -7.10 -6.88
C SER A 82 -5.07 -6.99 -5.44
N ILE A 83 -6.01 -7.14 -4.51
CA ILE A 83 -5.74 -7.17 -3.07
C ILE A 83 -6.49 -8.34 -2.41
N LEU A 84 -6.13 -8.66 -1.18
CA LEU A 84 -6.80 -9.71 -0.39
C LEU A 84 -6.96 -11.02 -1.17
N PHE A 85 -5.88 -11.46 -1.86
CA PHE A 85 -5.89 -12.73 -2.57
C PHE A 85 -5.61 -13.88 -1.60
N TYR A 86 -6.66 -14.58 -1.20
CA TYR A 86 -6.58 -15.72 -0.27
C TYR A 86 -7.32 -16.92 -0.82
N VAL A 87 -6.77 -18.09 -0.54
CA VAL A 87 -7.36 -19.40 -0.85
C VAL A 87 -7.22 -20.27 0.39
N ASP A 88 -8.27 -20.99 0.74
CA ASP A 88 -8.24 -21.96 1.82
C ASP A 88 -7.16 -23.02 1.55
N ALA A 89 -6.32 -23.26 2.54
CA ALA A 89 -5.20 -24.20 2.43
C ALA A 89 -5.65 -25.65 2.14
N SER A 90 -6.88 -26.01 2.51
CA SER A 90 -7.49 -27.31 2.23
C SER A 90 -7.88 -27.49 0.75
N VAL A 91 -8.07 -26.38 0.01
CA VAL A 91 -8.53 -26.39 -1.39
C VAL A 91 -7.41 -25.99 -2.34
N ARG A 92 -6.54 -26.98 -2.61
CA ARG A 92 -5.43 -26.77 -3.54
C ARG A 92 -5.91 -26.46 -4.96
N GLY A 93 -5.27 -25.52 -5.63
CA GLY A 93 -5.52 -25.20 -7.03
C GLY A 93 -6.61 -24.15 -7.28
N ALA A 94 -7.42 -23.73 -6.29
CA ALA A 94 -8.45 -22.71 -6.49
C ALA A 94 -7.89 -21.33 -6.89
N GLY A 95 -6.65 -21.01 -6.52
CA GLY A 95 -6.00 -19.74 -6.85
C GLY A 95 -5.77 -19.54 -8.35
N VAL A 96 -5.44 -20.59 -9.09
CA VAL A 96 -5.17 -20.49 -10.55
C VAL A 96 -6.40 -20.08 -11.35
N PRO A 97 -7.58 -20.72 -11.22
CA PRO A 97 -8.80 -20.27 -11.90
C PRO A 97 -9.21 -18.84 -11.54
N MET A 98 -9.08 -18.43 -10.28
CA MET A 98 -9.34 -17.06 -9.84
C MET A 98 -8.39 -16.07 -10.52
N PHE A 99 -7.10 -16.39 -10.58
CA PHE A 99 -6.12 -15.57 -11.26
C PHE A 99 -6.39 -15.48 -12.77
N LEU A 100 -6.82 -16.57 -13.41
CA LEU A 100 -7.22 -16.57 -14.81
C LEU A 100 -8.45 -15.68 -15.07
N ALA A 101 -9.42 -15.66 -14.15
CA ALA A 101 -10.55 -14.72 -14.21
C ALA A 101 -10.07 -13.27 -14.13
N TYR A 102 -9.18 -12.94 -13.18
CA TYR A 102 -8.56 -11.63 -13.06
C TYR A 102 -7.79 -11.25 -14.33
N ARG A 103 -6.98 -12.16 -14.86
CA ARG A 103 -6.17 -11.95 -16.08
C ARG A 103 -7.01 -11.58 -17.31
N ARG A 104 -8.28 -11.98 -17.38
CA ARG A 104 -9.18 -11.58 -18.49
C ARG A 104 -9.32 -10.07 -18.61
N LEU A 105 -9.24 -9.36 -17.50
CA LEU A 105 -9.28 -7.89 -17.48
C LEU A 105 -8.05 -7.27 -18.17
N ALA A 106 -6.93 -8.00 -18.31
CA ALA A 106 -5.71 -7.52 -18.96
C ALA A 106 -5.91 -7.18 -20.45
N LYS A 107 -7.02 -7.65 -21.05
CA LYS A 107 -7.40 -7.26 -22.42
C LYS A 107 -7.74 -5.77 -22.54
N GLN A 108 -8.16 -5.15 -21.44
CA GLN A 108 -8.66 -3.76 -21.42
C GLN A 108 -7.90 -2.88 -20.45
N TYR A 109 -7.33 -3.46 -19.39
CA TYR A 109 -6.73 -2.72 -18.27
C TYR A 109 -5.37 -3.28 -17.90
N PRO A 110 -4.37 -2.46 -17.61
CA PRO A 110 -3.17 -2.91 -16.91
C PRO A 110 -3.56 -3.47 -15.53
N LEU A 111 -2.95 -4.59 -15.15
CA LEU A 111 -3.20 -5.27 -13.88
C LEU A 111 -1.96 -5.18 -13.01
N PHE A 112 -2.13 -4.94 -11.71
CA PHE A 112 -1.00 -4.92 -10.81
C PHE A 112 -1.32 -5.48 -9.41
N ALA A 113 -0.26 -5.91 -8.71
CA ALA A 113 -0.28 -6.26 -7.31
C ALA A 113 0.77 -5.44 -6.57
N ALA A 114 0.48 -5.03 -5.34
CA ALA A 114 1.38 -4.20 -4.53
C ALA A 114 1.96 -4.92 -3.31
N THR A 115 1.46 -6.11 -2.99
CA THR A 115 1.83 -6.88 -1.79
C THR A 115 2.00 -8.37 -2.08
N ALA A 116 2.62 -8.70 -3.22
CA ALA A 116 2.86 -10.09 -3.57
C ALA A 116 3.82 -10.76 -2.57
N ASN A 117 3.43 -11.93 -2.10
CA ASN A 117 4.29 -12.84 -1.37
C ASN A 117 4.98 -13.83 -2.34
N GLN A 118 5.88 -14.67 -1.84
CA GLN A 118 6.64 -15.60 -2.67
C GLN A 118 5.76 -16.54 -3.53
N SER A 119 4.60 -16.98 -3.00
CA SER A 119 3.68 -17.86 -3.74
C SER A 119 2.94 -17.10 -4.84
N SER A 120 2.38 -15.93 -4.53
CA SER A 120 1.69 -15.10 -5.52
C SER A 120 2.65 -14.50 -6.55
N ALA A 121 3.89 -14.15 -6.17
CA ALA A 121 4.93 -13.67 -7.09
C ALA A 121 5.24 -14.70 -8.19
N ARG A 122 5.33 -16.00 -7.83
CA ARG A 122 5.49 -17.08 -8.83
C ARG A 122 4.32 -17.15 -9.79
N LEU A 123 3.09 -16.99 -9.29
CA LEU A 123 1.89 -16.98 -10.11
C LEU A 123 1.91 -15.78 -11.08
N TRP A 124 2.20 -14.58 -10.61
CA TRP A 124 2.33 -13.40 -11.44
C TRP A 124 3.37 -13.59 -12.57
N SER A 125 4.57 -14.06 -12.22
CA SER A 125 5.65 -14.32 -13.17
C SER A 125 5.25 -15.36 -14.23
N SER A 126 4.60 -16.47 -13.83
CA SER A 126 4.21 -17.53 -14.77
C SER A 126 3.13 -17.10 -15.77
N PHE A 127 2.41 -16.01 -15.49
CA PHE A 127 1.44 -15.43 -16.41
C PHE A 127 1.93 -14.22 -17.19
N GLY A 128 3.24 -13.97 -17.19
CA GLY A 128 3.89 -12.94 -18.02
C GLY A 128 3.89 -11.54 -17.41
N ALA A 129 3.59 -11.42 -16.10
CA ALA A 129 3.82 -10.16 -15.40
C ALA A 129 5.31 -9.96 -15.11
N HIS A 130 5.73 -8.71 -15.02
CA HIS A 130 7.07 -8.33 -14.61
C HIS A 130 7.07 -7.63 -13.25
N ALA A 131 8.14 -7.81 -12.50
CA ALA A 131 8.35 -7.13 -11.24
C ALA A 131 8.73 -5.67 -11.48
N ILE A 132 8.14 -4.76 -10.71
CA ILE A 132 8.58 -3.36 -10.71
C ILE A 132 9.93 -3.26 -9.98
N ALA A 133 10.90 -2.67 -10.67
CA ALA A 133 12.26 -2.52 -10.17
C ALA A 133 12.27 -1.80 -8.81
N GLY A 134 13.08 -2.30 -7.90
CA GLY A 134 13.18 -1.75 -6.54
C GLY A 134 12.15 -2.29 -5.55
N SER A 135 11.05 -2.91 -6.01
CA SER A 135 9.98 -3.40 -5.12
C SER A 135 10.41 -4.55 -4.20
N GLU A 136 11.56 -5.13 -4.45
CA GLU A 136 12.21 -6.10 -3.57
C GLU A 136 12.98 -5.47 -2.40
N PHE A 137 13.00 -4.14 -2.32
CA PHE A 137 13.72 -3.44 -1.25
C PHE A 137 12.78 -2.63 -0.35
N GLU A 138 13.23 -2.44 0.88
CA GLU A 138 12.71 -1.50 1.85
C GLU A 138 13.87 -0.66 2.38
N TYR A 139 13.64 0.61 2.58
CA TYR A 139 14.59 1.53 3.19
C TYR A 139 14.16 1.80 4.62
N VAL A 140 15.05 1.54 5.58
CA VAL A 140 14.74 1.59 7.01
C VAL A 140 15.79 2.38 7.75
N LYS A 141 15.35 3.33 8.58
CA LYS A 141 16.17 4.07 9.54
C LYS A 141 15.74 3.70 10.95
N VAL A 142 16.68 3.21 11.74
CA VAL A 142 16.53 3.02 13.18
C VAL A 142 16.82 4.35 13.86
N CYS A 143 15.82 4.89 14.57
CA CYS A 143 15.95 6.13 15.33
C CYS A 143 16.28 5.84 16.79
N HIS A 144 15.63 4.84 17.40
CA HIS A 144 15.91 4.36 18.74
C HIS A 144 16.16 2.84 18.71
N ALA A 145 17.39 2.43 19.01
CA ALA A 145 17.81 1.03 18.89
C ALA A 145 17.32 0.15 20.06
N LEU A 146 17.19 0.72 21.27
CA LEU A 146 16.91 -0.05 22.48
C LEU A 146 15.59 -0.83 22.44
N PRO A 147 14.43 -0.24 22.07
CA PRO A 147 13.18 -0.98 21.98
C PRO A 147 13.24 -2.12 20.95
N ILE A 148 13.92 -1.88 19.82
CA ILE A 148 14.07 -2.84 18.72
C ILE A 148 14.96 -4.00 19.15
N LEU A 149 16.08 -3.74 19.81
CA LEU A 149 16.99 -4.75 20.31
C LEU A 149 16.32 -5.61 21.40
N ALA A 150 15.63 -4.97 22.33
CA ALA A 150 14.90 -5.65 23.38
C ALA A 150 13.81 -6.60 22.81
N GLU A 151 13.02 -6.14 21.84
CA GLU A 151 12.03 -6.99 21.16
C GLU A 151 12.70 -8.16 20.42
N PHE A 152 13.84 -7.92 19.75
CA PHE A 152 14.59 -8.96 19.04
C PHE A 152 15.12 -10.03 19.99
N ILE A 153 15.71 -9.63 21.12
CA ILE A 153 16.21 -10.54 22.16
C ILE A 153 15.06 -11.38 22.71
N LEU A 154 13.94 -10.75 23.05
CA LEU A 154 12.80 -11.47 23.60
C LEU A 154 12.19 -12.46 22.60
N ARG A 155 12.07 -12.12 21.32
CA ARG A 155 11.60 -13.05 20.28
C ARG A 155 12.50 -14.27 20.14
N ARG A 156 13.81 -14.10 20.30
CA ARG A 156 14.78 -15.21 20.23
C ARG A 156 14.63 -16.19 21.38
N PHE A 157 14.23 -15.72 22.57
CA PHE A 157 14.05 -16.53 23.76
C PHE A 157 12.59 -17.00 23.98
N SER A 158 11.62 -16.35 23.35
CA SER A 158 10.21 -16.77 23.41
C SER A 158 9.94 -17.75 22.25
N ARG A 159 10.06 -19.05 22.50
CA ARG A 159 9.49 -20.06 21.61
C ARG A 159 7.97 -19.90 21.65
N SER A 160 7.38 -19.59 20.49
CA SER A 160 5.93 -19.60 20.27
C SER A 160 5.17 -18.33 20.67
N GLN A 161 4.79 -17.58 19.66
CA GLN A 161 3.41 -17.08 19.48
C GLN A 161 3.36 -16.37 18.11
N ASN A 162 2.35 -16.70 17.30
CA ASN A 162 2.07 -16.05 16.02
C ASN A 162 2.03 -14.52 16.24
N PRO A 163 2.76 -13.74 15.45
CA PRO A 163 2.68 -12.30 15.56
C PRO A 163 1.25 -11.86 15.23
N GLN A 164 0.58 -11.26 16.20
CA GLN A 164 -0.64 -10.52 15.92
C GLN A 164 -0.35 -9.46 14.84
N PRO A 165 -1.27 -9.25 13.89
CA PRO A 165 -1.12 -8.17 12.93
C PRO A 165 -0.94 -6.85 13.70
N PRO A 166 -0.07 -5.94 13.20
CA PRO A 166 0.20 -4.68 13.87
C PRO A 166 -1.10 -3.90 14.06
N ASP A 167 -1.36 -3.51 15.30
CA ASP A 167 -2.47 -2.65 15.63
C ASP A 167 -2.22 -1.29 14.96
N THR A 168 -3.11 -0.90 14.03
CA THR A 168 -3.02 0.35 13.28
C THR A 168 -3.58 1.54 14.05
N GLN A 169 -3.58 1.50 15.39
CA GLN A 169 -3.97 2.65 16.17
C GLN A 169 -2.98 3.80 15.93
N PRO A 170 -3.49 5.00 15.56
CA PRO A 170 -2.64 6.17 15.49
C PRO A 170 -2.00 6.39 16.86
N PRO A 171 -0.70 6.75 16.92
CA PRO A 171 -0.07 7.12 18.18
C PRO A 171 -0.85 8.29 18.78
N PRO A 172 -1.00 8.36 20.12
CA PRO A 172 -1.59 9.51 20.76
C PRO A 172 -0.82 10.74 20.27
N SER A 173 -1.57 11.70 19.73
CA SER A 173 -1.01 12.95 19.22
C SER A 173 -0.50 13.77 20.40
N THR A 174 0.73 13.51 20.83
CA THR A 174 1.49 14.49 21.56
C THR A 174 1.77 15.59 20.54
N GLN A 175 0.94 16.62 20.54
CA GLN A 175 1.13 17.84 19.75
C GLN A 175 2.40 18.56 20.20
N ARG A 176 3.55 18.04 19.81
CA ARG A 176 4.77 18.86 19.71
C ARG A 176 4.66 19.53 18.35
N SER A 177 4.27 20.80 18.35
CA SER A 177 4.25 21.63 17.15
C SER A 177 5.67 21.74 16.60
N ASP A 178 5.98 20.88 15.63
CA ASP A 178 7.13 21.13 14.78
C ASP A 178 6.64 22.12 13.70
N GLN A 179 7.13 23.34 13.73
CA GLN A 179 6.67 24.43 12.84
C GLN A 179 6.86 24.12 11.34
N LYS A 180 7.64 23.07 11.00
CA LYS A 180 7.96 22.69 9.62
C LYS A 180 7.10 21.58 9.05
N LEU A 181 6.52 20.73 9.88
CA LEU A 181 5.66 19.62 9.46
C LEU A 181 4.26 19.80 10.05
N VAL A 182 3.33 20.33 9.26
CA VAL A 182 2.00 20.80 9.73
C VAL A 182 0.90 19.93 9.13
N PRO A 183 -0.07 19.45 9.92
CA PRO A 183 -1.24 18.75 9.40
C PRO A 183 -2.02 19.62 8.41
N ILE A 184 -2.46 19.03 7.31
CA ILE A 184 -3.30 19.69 6.29
C ILE A 184 -4.74 19.25 6.49
N THR A 185 -5.62 20.21 6.78
CA THR A 185 -7.05 19.96 6.99
C THR A 185 -7.87 20.07 5.72
N ASP A 186 -7.41 20.87 4.74
CA ASP A 186 -8.05 21.02 3.43
C ASP A 186 -7.23 20.33 2.33
N PRO A 187 -7.66 19.14 1.88
CA PRO A 187 -6.95 18.41 0.82
C PRO A 187 -7.02 19.10 -0.53
N GLU A 188 -8.10 19.82 -0.81
CA GLU A 188 -8.30 20.45 -2.13
C GLU A 188 -7.37 21.64 -2.31
N ALA A 189 -7.21 22.46 -1.27
CA ALA A 189 -6.24 23.54 -1.26
C ALA A 189 -4.80 23.01 -1.38
N ALA A 190 -4.50 21.93 -0.66
CA ALA A 190 -3.18 21.30 -0.73
C ALA A 190 -2.84 20.77 -2.13
N LEU A 191 -3.79 20.09 -2.79
CA LEU A 191 -3.55 19.49 -4.12
C LEU A 191 -3.33 20.53 -5.21
N LYS A 192 -3.87 21.75 -5.08
CA LYS A 192 -3.64 22.84 -6.03
C LYS A 192 -2.18 23.32 -6.02
N THR A 193 -1.45 23.09 -4.95
CA THR A 193 -0.04 23.51 -4.82
C THR A 193 0.96 22.44 -5.28
N ILE A 194 0.49 21.22 -5.54
CA ILE A 194 1.38 20.12 -5.95
C ILE A 194 1.59 20.16 -7.44
N ALA A 195 2.85 20.20 -7.85
CA ALA A 195 3.21 20.01 -9.26
C ALA A 195 2.71 18.64 -9.77
N PRO A 196 2.25 18.53 -11.01
CA PRO A 196 1.92 17.25 -11.62
C PRO A 196 3.13 16.31 -11.58
N SER A 197 2.86 15.00 -11.65
CA SER A 197 3.92 13.99 -11.81
C SER A 197 4.83 14.33 -12.97
N GLU A 198 6.09 13.85 -12.94
CA GLU A 198 7.04 14.07 -14.03
C GLU A 198 6.40 13.78 -15.40
N PRO A 199 6.55 14.69 -16.39
CA PRO A 199 5.95 14.50 -17.70
C PRO A 199 6.40 13.16 -18.32
N GLY A 200 5.43 12.38 -18.80
CA GLY A 200 5.71 11.15 -19.53
C GLY A 200 5.70 9.85 -18.73
N SER A 201 5.58 9.88 -17.39
CA SER A 201 5.39 8.67 -16.59
C SER A 201 3.95 8.58 -16.08
N TYR A 202 3.35 7.40 -16.13
CA TYR A 202 2.03 7.15 -15.53
C TYR A 202 2.17 6.98 -14.02
N GLY A 203 1.80 8.03 -13.28
CA GLY A 203 1.67 8.02 -11.83
C GLY A 203 0.21 7.98 -11.38
N LEU A 204 -0.04 7.62 -10.11
CA LEU A 204 -1.39 7.63 -9.54
C LEU A 204 -2.04 9.00 -9.68
N LEU A 205 -3.25 9.04 -10.27
CA LEU A 205 -4.01 10.28 -10.41
C LEU A 205 -4.43 10.79 -9.03
N ARG A 206 -4.01 12.02 -8.71
CA ARG A 206 -4.22 12.67 -7.41
C ARG A 206 -5.37 13.66 -7.51
N ASP A 207 -6.56 13.19 -7.85
CA ASP A 207 -7.75 14.03 -7.82
C ASP A 207 -8.33 14.13 -6.38
N PRO A 208 -9.13 15.17 -6.08
CA PRO A 208 -9.68 15.38 -4.74
C PRO A 208 -10.51 14.20 -4.22
N GLN A 209 -11.26 13.52 -5.08
CA GLN A 209 -12.09 12.37 -4.69
C GLN A 209 -11.21 11.18 -4.26
N MET A 210 -10.16 10.89 -5.04
CA MET A 210 -9.20 9.83 -4.71
C MET A 210 -8.46 10.11 -3.41
N VAL A 211 -8.03 11.36 -3.20
CA VAL A 211 -7.34 11.77 -1.98
C VAL A 211 -8.28 11.68 -0.77
N ARG A 212 -9.52 12.16 -0.90
CA ARG A 212 -10.53 12.01 0.17
C ARG A 212 -10.73 10.56 0.53
N TRP A 213 -10.99 9.70 -0.46
CA TRP A 213 -11.23 8.27 -0.26
C TRP A 213 -10.02 7.54 0.33
N LYS A 214 -8.82 7.70 -0.24
CA LYS A 214 -7.61 6.94 0.18
C LYS A 214 -7.01 7.44 1.48
N ILE A 215 -7.18 8.70 1.81
CA ILE A 215 -6.50 9.32 2.95
C ILE A 215 -7.50 9.62 4.06
N TYR A 216 -8.45 10.52 3.84
CA TYR A 216 -9.31 11.03 4.90
C TYR A 216 -10.37 10.03 5.37
N GLU A 217 -11.00 9.28 4.46
CA GLU A 217 -11.94 8.22 4.87
C GLU A 217 -11.25 7.06 5.60
N ARG A 218 -9.93 6.94 5.45
CA ARG A 218 -9.10 6.01 6.21
C ARG A 218 -8.60 6.60 7.53
N GLY A 219 -8.99 7.80 7.89
CA GLY A 219 -8.53 8.47 9.09
C GLY A 219 -7.04 8.85 9.06
N ARG A 220 -6.46 8.96 7.85
CA ARG A 220 -5.07 9.40 7.66
C ARG A 220 -5.01 10.91 7.53
N THR A 221 -3.85 11.49 7.81
CA THR A 221 -3.62 12.93 7.73
C THR A 221 -2.48 13.21 6.76
N LEU A 222 -2.71 14.14 5.84
CA LEU A 222 -1.64 14.76 5.07
C LEU A 222 -0.89 15.78 5.93
N HIS A 223 0.42 15.88 5.71
CA HIS A 223 1.26 16.87 6.36
C HIS A 223 2.01 17.69 5.31
N GLY A 224 1.97 19.00 5.45
CA GLY A 224 2.82 19.90 4.66
C GLY A 224 4.18 20.04 5.32
N TYR A 225 5.26 19.88 4.56
CA TYR A 225 6.60 20.21 4.99
C TYR A 225 7.10 21.41 4.19
N ARG A 226 7.39 22.51 4.88
CA ARG A 226 7.82 23.76 4.27
C ARG A 226 9.09 24.31 4.90
N THR A 227 10.02 24.73 4.05
CA THR A 227 11.24 25.49 4.37
C THR A 227 11.44 26.52 3.26
N GLU A 228 12.53 27.29 3.31
CA GLU A 228 12.90 28.18 2.20
C GLU A 228 13.20 27.43 0.89
N ARG A 229 13.58 26.13 0.99
CA ARG A 229 14.04 25.30 -0.13
C ARG A 229 13.08 24.19 -0.48
N SER A 230 12.26 23.75 0.46
CA SER A 230 11.36 22.62 0.29
C SER A 230 9.90 23.06 0.45
N ASP A 231 9.04 22.58 -0.46
CA ASP A 231 7.57 22.66 -0.33
C ASP A 231 6.98 21.35 -0.82
N CYS A 232 6.57 20.50 0.12
CA CYS A 232 6.01 19.21 -0.23
C CYS A 232 4.88 18.79 0.72
N LEU A 233 4.00 17.93 0.22
CA LEU A 233 2.99 17.22 0.98
C LEU A 233 3.45 15.80 1.25
N CYS A 234 3.24 15.33 2.47
CA CYS A 234 3.69 14.03 2.93
C CYS A 234 2.54 13.23 3.52
N LEU A 235 2.49 11.96 3.17
CA LEU A 235 1.59 10.99 3.78
C LEU A 235 2.41 9.98 4.56
N PHE A 236 2.02 9.76 5.82
CA PHE A 236 2.65 8.80 6.71
C PHE A 236 1.65 7.74 7.15
N GLN A 237 2.16 6.54 7.36
CA GLN A 237 1.44 5.49 8.07
C GLN A 237 2.18 5.17 9.35
N CYS A 238 1.50 5.39 10.48
CA CYS A 238 2.02 5.05 11.78
C CYS A 238 1.51 3.67 12.18
N SER A 239 2.39 2.86 12.77
CA SER A 239 2.04 1.54 13.29
C SER A 239 2.84 1.24 14.56
N ARG A 240 2.28 0.39 15.40
CA ARG A 240 3.00 -0.19 16.52
C ARG A 240 3.42 -1.60 16.15
N ARG A 241 4.72 -1.89 16.27
CA ARG A 241 5.30 -3.20 15.93
C ARG A 241 5.91 -3.82 17.18
N GLY A 242 5.86 -5.13 17.28
CA GLY A 242 6.39 -5.87 18.42
C GLY A 242 5.30 -6.40 19.34
N THR A 243 5.65 -7.40 20.14
CA THR A 243 4.71 -8.08 21.04
C THR A 243 4.73 -7.51 22.46
N ARG A 244 5.90 -7.09 22.95
CA ARG A 244 6.09 -6.53 24.29
C ARG A 244 6.56 -5.08 24.28
N PHE A 245 7.50 -4.75 23.38
CA PHE A 245 7.95 -3.37 23.19
C PHE A 245 7.22 -2.83 21.97
N GLN A 246 6.28 -1.92 22.22
CA GLN A 246 5.50 -1.28 21.16
C GLN A 246 6.39 -0.31 20.38
N ILE A 247 7.18 -0.83 19.44
CA ILE A 247 8.05 -0.04 18.56
C ILE A 247 7.19 0.88 17.71
N ALA A 248 7.36 2.17 17.86
CA ALA A 248 6.69 3.18 17.04
C ALA A 248 7.33 3.20 15.64
N ALA A 249 6.65 2.66 14.64
CA ALA A 249 7.11 2.66 13.27
C ALA A 249 6.31 3.65 12.42
N VAL A 250 7.02 4.42 11.58
CA VAL A 250 6.45 5.38 10.64
C VAL A 250 6.91 5.01 9.23
N ASP A 251 5.98 4.64 8.37
CA ASP A 251 6.26 4.42 6.96
C ASP A 251 5.92 5.70 6.19
N ILE A 252 6.88 6.22 5.42
CA ILE A 252 6.65 7.31 4.48
C ILE A 252 5.99 6.70 3.25
N ILE A 253 4.70 6.98 3.08
CA ILE A 253 3.91 6.42 1.99
C ILE A 253 4.13 7.22 0.71
N GLU A 254 4.03 8.55 0.81
CA GLU A 254 4.17 9.47 -0.31
C GLU A 254 4.85 10.77 0.13
N VAL A 255 5.59 11.35 -0.80
CA VAL A 255 6.03 12.75 -0.74
C VAL A 255 5.74 13.37 -2.10
N TRP A 256 4.90 14.41 -2.13
CA TRP A 256 4.49 15.13 -3.32
C TRP A 256 5.02 16.55 -3.27
N GLY A 257 5.62 17.03 -4.35
CA GLY A 257 6.26 18.32 -4.43
C GLY A 257 7.78 18.22 -4.33
N HIS A 258 8.43 19.33 -4.00
CA HIS A 258 9.88 19.46 -3.97
C HIS A 258 10.44 19.29 -2.56
N LEU A 259 11.28 18.28 -2.35
CA LEU A 259 12.10 18.10 -1.16
C LEU A 259 13.57 18.35 -1.52
N ASP A 260 14.11 19.47 -1.06
CA ASP A 260 15.51 19.81 -1.30
C ASP A 260 16.45 18.78 -0.65
N PRO A 261 17.50 18.31 -1.35
CA PRO A 261 18.48 17.37 -0.80
C PRO A 261 19.10 17.80 0.54
N GLN A 262 19.32 19.10 0.74
CA GLN A 262 19.93 19.65 1.97
C GLN A 262 18.95 19.60 3.15
N ASP A 263 17.64 19.58 2.89
CA ASP A 263 16.60 19.48 3.93
C ASP A 263 16.31 18.04 4.36
N SER A 264 16.86 17.03 3.70
CA SER A 264 16.55 15.61 3.96
C SER A 264 16.77 15.20 5.42
N SER A 265 17.87 15.66 6.05
CA SER A 265 18.16 15.38 7.47
C SER A 265 17.13 16.02 8.40
N ASN A 266 16.77 17.28 8.12
CA ASN A 266 15.77 18.01 8.90
C ASN A 266 14.39 17.41 8.75
N PHE A 267 14.01 17.00 7.53
CA PHE A 267 12.75 16.32 7.24
C PHE A 267 12.60 15.04 8.07
N ILE A 268 13.64 14.19 8.08
CA ILE A 268 13.65 12.95 8.87
C ILE A 268 13.57 13.26 10.38
N ALA A 269 14.29 14.28 10.86
CA ALA A 269 14.25 14.68 12.25
C ALA A 269 12.87 15.21 12.67
N CYS A 270 12.16 15.91 11.76
CA CYS A 270 10.79 16.35 11.98
C CYS A 270 9.84 15.15 12.13
N ILE A 271 9.94 14.15 11.24
CA ILE A 271 9.14 12.90 11.32
C ILE A 271 9.41 12.21 12.66
N GLN A 272 10.69 12.03 13.01
CA GLN A 272 11.07 11.36 14.25
C GLN A 272 10.46 12.06 15.48
N ARG A 273 10.53 13.39 15.54
CA ARG A 273 9.99 14.17 16.67
C ARG A 273 8.47 14.15 16.71
N LEU A 274 7.80 14.39 15.57
CA LEU A 274 6.34 14.48 15.49
C LEU A 274 5.67 13.18 15.92
N PHE A 275 6.20 12.05 15.48
CA PHE A 275 5.61 10.73 15.73
C PHE A 275 6.32 9.94 16.86
N SER A 276 7.34 10.52 17.51
CA SER A 276 8.20 9.79 18.46
C SER A 276 8.67 8.45 17.91
N ALA A 277 9.09 8.45 16.62
CA ALA A 277 9.36 7.25 15.87
C ALA A 277 10.65 6.54 16.34
N ASP A 278 10.55 5.23 16.59
CA ASP A 278 11.69 4.34 16.79
C ASP A 278 12.26 3.85 15.45
N LEU A 279 11.38 3.76 14.46
CA LEU A 279 11.69 3.28 13.12
C LEU A 279 11.01 4.16 12.07
N ILE A 280 11.73 4.55 11.03
CA ILE A 280 11.19 5.24 9.85
C ILE A 280 11.53 4.40 8.63
N GLY A 281 10.57 4.19 7.73
CA GLY A 281 10.79 3.40 6.53
C GLY A 281 10.02 3.90 5.30
N PHE A 282 10.39 3.37 4.13
CA PHE A 282 9.61 3.49 2.89
C PHE A 282 9.95 2.37 1.91
N ARG A 283 9.05 2.10 0.96
CA ARG A 283 9.22 1.03 -0.04
C ARG A 283 10.21 1.43 -1.12
N GLY A 284 11.01 0.46 -1.57
CA GLY A 284 12.07 0.70 -2.55
C GLY A 284 11.60 1.01 -3.97
N ALA A 285 10.35 0.69 -4.32
CA ALA A 285 9.74 1.10 -5.60
C ALA A 285 9.21 2.56 -5.56
N SER A 286 9.22 3.22 -4.38
CA SER A 286 8.76 4.60 -4.25
C SER A 286 9.66 5.57 -5.02
N PRO A 287 9.10 6.64 -5.61
CA PRO A 287 9.89 7.74 -6.21
C PRO A 287 10.94 8.35 -5.28
N LEU A 288 10.75 8.21 -3.96
CA LEU A 288 11.72 8.66 -2.95
C LEU A 288 13.11 8.03 -3.12
N THR A 289 13.20 6.84 -3.74
CA THR A 289 14.48 6.18 -4.02
C THR A 289 15.33 6.90 -5.06
N LYS A 290 14.74 7.78 -5.87
CA LYS A 290 15.46 8.63 -6.83
C LYS A 290 16.30 9.73 -6.14
N SER A 291 16.01 10.03 -4.85
CA SER A 291 16.76 11.01 -4.07
C SER A 291 17.91 10.35 -3.27
N ASP A 292 19.12 10.40 -3.79
CA ASP A 292 20.31 9.92 -3.08
C ASP A 292 20.51 10.61 -1.74
N ALA A 293 20.17 11.90 -1.65
CA ALA A 293 20.25 12.67 -0.43
C ALA A 293 19.33 12.14 0.67
N LEU A 294 18.15 11.65 0.31
CA LEU A 294 17.23 11.03 1.26
C LEU A 294 17.67 9.60 1.59
N THR A 295 17.96 8.77 0.58
CA THR A 295 18.26 7.34 0.75
C THR A 295 19.52 7.07 1.57
N ARG A 296 20.54 7.96 1.54
CA ARG A 296 21.76 7.83 2.36
C ARG A 296 21.50 7.76 3.87
N HIS A 297 20.35 8.24 4.34
CA HIS A 297 19.96 8.20 5.75
C HIS A 297 19.35 6.87 6.17
N PHE A 298 19.10 5.97 5.21
CA PHE A 298 18.39 4.71 5.42
C PHE A 298 19.28 3.51 5.08
N ARG A 299 19.06 2.41 5.78
CA ARG A 299 19.64 1.12 5.45
C ARG A 299 18.70 0.38 4.49
N ARG A 300 19.20 -0.04 3.34
CA ARG A 300 18.45 -0.86 2.40
C ARG A 300 18.35 -2.30 2.90
N ARG A 301 17.14 -2.83 2.95
CA ARG A 301 16.83 -4.22 3.28
C ARG A 301 16.18 -4.90 2.08
N LYS A 302 16.62 -6.10 1.74
CA LYS A 302 16.05 -6.89 0.65
C LYS A 302 15.01 -7.88 1.16
N PHE A 303 13.87 -7.94 0.49
CA PHE A 303 12.85 -8.98 0.70
C PHE A 303 13.15 -10.23 -0.15
N PRO A 304 12.58 -11.41 0.22
CA PRO A 304 12.75 -12.65 -0.53
C PRO A 304 12.22 -12.60 -1.97
N CYS A 305 11.26 -11.73 -2.25
CA CYS A 305 10.67 -11.54 -3.58
C CYS A 305 10.22 -10.08 -3.78
N PRO A 306 10.11 -9.62 -5.05
CA PRO A 306 9.48 -8.35 -5.36
C PRO A 306 8.03 -8.29 -4.87
N ALA A 307 7.62 -7.17 -4.29
CA ALA A 307 6.28 -6.98 -3.77
C ALA A 307 5.29 -6.47 -4.83
N VAL A 308 5.80 -5.71 -5.84
CA VAL A 308 4.97 -5.07 -6.86
C VAL A 308 5.18 -5.75 -8.21
N TRP A 309 4.06 -6.13 -8.83
CA TRP A 309 4.02 -6.80 -10.12
C TRP A 309 3.06 -6.09 -11.06
N LEU A 310 3.44 -5.94 -12.33
CA LEU A 310 2.65 -5.32 -13.37
C LEU A 310 2.46 -6.29 -14.54
N MET A 311 1.23 -6.38 -15.04
CA MET A 311 0.87 -7.05 -16.28
C MET A 311 0.18 -6.04 -17.19
N ASP A 312 0.87 -5.63 -18.25
CA ASP A 312 0.38 -4.66 -19.24
C ASP A 312 0.65 -5.17 -20.66
N PRO A 313 -0.04 -6.25 -21.12
CA PRO A 313 0.25 -6.92 -22.38
C PRO A 313 0.00 -6.06 -23.60
N ASN A 314 -0.80 -5.01 -23.47
CA ASN A 314 -1.13 -4.08 -24.55
C ASN A 314 -0.32 -2.78 -24.49
N ALA A 315 0.69 -2.72 -23.61
CA ALA A 315 1.54 -1.54 -23.38
C ALA A 315 0.74 -0.23 -23.16
N LEU A 316 -0.43 -0.34 -22.50
CA LEU A 316 -1.32 0.80 -22.26
C LEU A 316 -0.68 1.92 -21.41
N LEU A 317 0.34 1.55 -20.63
CA LEU A 317 1.16 2.47 -19.82
C LEU A 317 2.49 2.82 -20.50
N GLU A 318 2.68 2.43 -21.78
CA GLU A 318 3.86 2.76 -22.59
C GLU A 318 5.20 2.40 -21.90
N ASN A 319 5.21 1.37 -21.06
CA ASN A 319 6.34 0.94 -20.22
C ASN A 319 6.87 2.04 -19.25
N ARG A 320 6.04 3.03 -18.92
CA ARG A 320 6.37 4.19 -18.08
C ARG A 320 5.51 4.25 -16.82
N PHE A 321 5.39 3.14 -16.14
CA PHE A 321 4.63 3.04 -14.90
C PHE A 321 5.47 3.50 -13.70
N GLU A 322 4.97 4.46 -12.95
CA GLU A 322 5.53 4.90 -11.69
C GLU A 322 4.68 4.35 -10.53
N TYR A 323 5.31 3.52 -9.70
CA TYR A 323 4.63 2.97 -8.54
C TYR A 323 4.42 4.05 -7.48
N SER A 324 3.19 4.07 -6.93
CA SER A 324 2.84 4.84 -5.74
C SER A 324 2.49 3.86 -4.61
N ALA A 325 3.10 4.00 -3.46
CA ALA A 325 2.78 3.17 -2.30
C ALA A 325 1.32 3.38 -1.85
N LEU A 326 0.77 4.58 -2.08
CA LEU A 326 -0.65 4.88 -1.85
C LEU A 326 -1.56 4.02 -2.74
N ALA A 327 -1.16 3.65 -3.95
CA ALA A 327 -1.95 2.78 -4.82
C ALA A 327 -2.11 1.38 -4.23
N GLY A 328 -1.06 0.86 -3.57
CA GLY A 328 -1.01 -0.49 -2.99
C GLY A 328 -1.66 -0.63 -1.62
N GLU A 329 -2.04 0.45 -1.02
CA GLU A 329 -2.67 0.49 0.29
C GLU A 329 -4.16 0.71 0.17
#